data_3ad02377f12c3f15f25373c4f0c62ee3
#
_entry.id   3ad02377f12c3f15f25373c4f0c62ee3
#
_cell.length_a   1.000
_cell.length_b   1.000
_cell.length_c   1.000
_cell.angle_alpha   90.00
_cell.angle_beta   90.00
_cell.angle_gamma   90.00
#
_symmetry.space_group_name_H-M   'P 1'
#
loop_
_entity.id
_entity.type
_entity.pdbx_description
1 polymer ?
#
loop_
_entity_poly.entity_id
_entity_poly.type
_entity_poly.pdbx_seq_one_letter_code
_entity_poly.pdbx_strand_id
1 'polypeptide(L)'
;MNTPDHRPTFSIVIGVYDQAEEIEQNLPSLLTQQYEGDYEVIVVDESSTDGTVDVLKRLKSNHPHLYTTFLPKYHFQNNRRRLAFTLGVKAAKYQWVIFIDISTPPPSEGWLQELAENLSPSTELLLGYIHRKSGEMRLQAFGSIDEARSIVNKAERSRANGHGGHWLRYLRGKYDFLVVRTRQGHDALRLFDRNVRGLRLLEQRVGIFFHNLYH
;
A
#
# COMPACT_ATOMS: atom_id res chain seq x y z
N MET A 1 35.76 -8.20 -7.99
CA MET A 1 35.27 -7.17 -7.06
C MET A 1 33.77 -7.42 -6.87
N ASN A 2 33.38 -8.02 -5.73
CA ASN A 2 31.95 -8.21 -5.40
C ASN A 2 31.37 -6.85 -5.14
N THR A 3 30.53 -6.36 -6.04
CA THR A 3 29.57 -5.30 -5.69
C THR A 3 28.77 -5.80 -4.50
N PRO A 4 28.65 -5.03 -3.41
CA PRO A 4 27.79 -5.43 -2.29
C PRO A 4 26.39 -5.69 -2.86
N ASP A 5 25.87 -6.86 -2.57
CA ASP A 5 24.53 -7.31 -2.94
C ASP A 5 23.54 -6.37 -2.28
N HIS A 6 23.22 -5.29 -2.97
CA HIS A 6 22.37 -4.20 -2.42
C HIS A 6 20.92 -4.55 -2.70
N ARG A 7 20.43 -5.55 -1.94
CA ARG A 7 19.03 -5.95 -2.01
C ARG A 7 18.13 -4.77 -1.66
N PRO A 8 17.00 -4.60 -2.35
CA PRO A 8 16.01 -3.60 -2.00
C PRO A 8 15.57 -3.75 -0.54
N THR A 9 15.34 -2.67 0.16
CA THR A 9 14.82 -2.68 1.53
C THR A 9 13.44 -2.02 1.57
N PHE A 10 12.51 -2.57 2.37
CA PHE A 10 11.10 -2.22 2.30
C PHE A 10 10.51 -1.73 3.62
N SER A 11 9.72 -0.65 3.54
CA SER A 11 8.81 -0.23 4.61
C SER A 11 7.37 -0.45 4.14
N ILE A 12 6.66 -1.43 4.72
CA ILE A 12 5.25 -1.71 4.40
C ILE A 12 4.40 -0.79 5.26
N VAL A 13 3.59 0.06 4.64
CA VAL A 13 2.75 1.04 5.32
C VAL A 13 1.27 0.69 5.18
N ILE A 14 0.59 0.59 6.31
CA ILE A 14 -0.80 0.19 6.42
C ILE A 14 -1.54 1.20 7.31
N GLY A 15 -2.65 1.75 6.81
CA GLY A 15 -3.59 2.52 7.64
C GLY A 15 -4.77 1.64 8.04
N VAL A 16 -5.17 1.67 9.30
CA VAL A 16 -6.26 0.84 9.85
C VAL A 16 -7.26 1.66 10.66
N TYR A 17 -8.54 1.30 10.56
CA TYR A 17 -9.61 1.86 11.37
C TYR A 17 -10.68 0.81 11.65
N ASP A 18 -10.89 0.46 12.93
CA ASP A 18 -11.84 -0.56 13.39
C ASP A 18 -11.73 -1.87 12.59
N GLN A 19 -10.49 -2.42 12.53
CA GLN A 19 -10.15 -3.61 11.74
C GLN A 19 -9.41 -4.67 12.58
N ALA A 20 -9.82 -4.86 13.83
CA ALA A 20 -9.15 -5.80 14.74
C ALA A 20 -9.10 -7.23 14.18
N GLU A 21 -10.19 -7.70 13.56
CA GLU A 21 -10.29 -9.04 13.00
C GLU A 21 -9.37 -9.21 11.77
N GLU A 22 -9.40 -8.26 10.84
CA GLU A 22 -8.54 -8.30 9.64
C GLU A 22 -7.05 -8.23 10.02
N ILE A 23 -6.70 -7.45 11.05
CA ILE A 23 -5.33 -7.37 11.55
C ILE A 23 -4.91 -8.71 12.16
N GLU A 24 -5.75 -9.32 12.99
CA GLU A 24 -5.49 -10.62 13.57
C GLU A 24 -5.22 -11.69 12.52
N GLN A 25 -6.02 -11.70 11.46
CA GLN A 25 -5.95 -12.70 10.39
C GLN A 25 -4.81 -12.44 9.40
N ASN A 26 -4.59 -11.19 8.99
CA ASN A 26 -3.76 -10.88 7.82
C ASN A 26 -2.38 -10.29 8.15
N LEU A 27 -2.24 -9.54 9.27
CA LEU A 27 -0.96 -8.91 9.61
C LEU A 27 0.18 -9.92 9.84
N PRO A 28 -0.05 -11.12 10.42
CA PRO A 28 1.00 -12.12 10.56
C PRO A 28 1.67 -12.50 9.23
N SER A 29 0.93 -12.59 8.12
CA SER A 29 1.49 -12.93 6.80
C SER A 29 2.44 -11.85 6.25
N LEU A 30 2.28 -10.59 6.65
CA LEU A 30 3.20 -9.50 6.34
C LEU A 30 4.42 -9.48 7.28
N LEU A 31 4.27 -10.01 8.50
CA LEU A 31 5.32 -10.04 9.51
C LEU A 31 6.25 -11.27 9.40
N THR A 32 5.84 -12.29 8.63
CA THR A 32 6.59 -13.55 8.47
C THR A 32 7.08 -13.77 7.05
N GLN A 33 7.32 -12.69 6.30
CA GLN A 33 7.82 -12.78 4.92
C GLN A 33 9.22 -13.41 4.88
N GLN A 34 9.40 -14.39 4.00
CA GLN A 34 10.69 -15.00 3.69
C GLN A 34 11.45 -14.09 2.74
N TYR A 35 12.18 -13.14 3.30
CA TYR A 35 12.96 -12.16 2.55
C TYR A 35 14.37 -12.04 3.14
N GLU A 36 15.37 -12.12 2.28
CA GLU A 36 16.78 -12.05 2.71
C GLU A 36 17.30 -10.62 2.92
N GLY A 37 16.55 -9.60 2.48
CA GLY A 37 16.83 -8.18 2.74
C GLY A 37 16.10 -7.67 3.97
N ASP A 38 16.37 -6.42 4.35
CA ASP A 38 15.70 -5.78 5.47
C ASP A 38 14.31 -5.28 5.12
N TYR A 39 13.36 -5.47 6.01
CA TYR A 39 12.03 -4.86 5.92
C TYR A 39 11.43 -4.52 7.28
N GLU A 40 10.44 -3.64 7.28
CA GLU A 40 9.62 -3.30 8.42
C GLU A 40 8.15 -3.18 8.03
N VAL A 41 7.26 -3.32 9.00
CA VAL A 41 5.83 -3.08 8.84
C VAL A 41 5.43 -1.92 9.74
N ILE A 42 4.81 -0.90 9.17
CA ILE A 42 4.36 0.31 9.85
C ILE A 42 2.84 0.34 9.79
N VAL A 43 2.19 0.17 10.92
CA VAL A 43 0.74 0.27 11.05
C VAL A 43 0.38 1.58 11.71
N VAL A 44 -0.45 2.37 11.02
CA VAL A 44 -0.97 3.64 11.53
C VAL A 44 -2.44 3.46 11.85
N ASP A 45 -2.75 3.43 13.15
CA ASP A 45 -4.12 3.36 13.64
C ASP A 45 -4.81 4.74 13.52
N GLU A 46 -5.93 4.80 12.81
CA GLU A 46 -6.71 6.00 12.59
C GLU A 46 -7.66 6.33 13.77
N SER A 47 -7.28 5.98 14.99
CA SER A 47 -8.06 6.07 16.25
C SER A 47 -9.24 5.10 16.27
N SER A 48 -8.95 3.84 16.11
CA SER A 48 -9.92 2.75 16.24
C SER A 48 -10.59 2.73 17.62
N THR A 49 -11.83 2.26 17.65
CA THR A 49 -12.67 2.16 18.86
C THR A 49 -12.97 0.72 19.26
N ASP A 50 -12.55 -0.23 18.43
CA ASP A 50 -12.64 -1.68 18.65
C ASP A 50 -11.37 -2.24 19.34
N GLY A 51 -11.12 -3.55 19.23
CA GLY A 51 -9.94 -4.23 19.78
C GLY A 51 -8.63 -4.02 18.99
N THR A 52 -8.60 -3.18 17.95
CA THR A 52 -7.44 -2.96 17.07
C THR A 52 -6.15 -2.68 17.84
N VAL A 53 -6.21 -1.77 18.83
CA VAL A 53 -5.02 -1.36 19.61
C VAL A 53 -4.43 -2.52 20.40
N ASP A 54 -5.27 -3.37 20.98
CA ASP A 54 -4.82 -4.50 21.80
C ASP A 54 -4.22 -5.62 20.95
N VAL A 55 -4.81 -5.88 19.77
CA VAL A 55 -4.24 -6.80 18.79
C VAL A 55 -2.86 -6.32 18.32
N LEU A 56 -2.72 -5.04 17.98
CA LEU A 56 -1.45 -4.45 17.56
C LEU A 56 -0.38 -4.54 18.67
N LYS A 57 -0.72 -4.25 19.93
CA LYS A 57 0.21 -4.39 21.05
C LYS A 57 0.73 -5.82 21.21
N ARG A 58 -0.18 -6.81 21.13
CA ARG A 58 0.17 -8.22 21.23
C ARG A 58 1.08 -8.68 20.08
N LEU A 59 0.76 -8.31 18.84
CA LEU A 59 1.61 -8.66 17.70
C LEU A 59 2.98 -7.99 17.77
N LYS A 60 3.04 -6.74 18.21
CA LYS A 60 4.30 -5.99 18.34
C LYS A 60 5.26 -6.62 19.37
N SER A 61 4.76 -7.23 20.44
CA SER A 61 5.60 -7.90 21.44
C SER A 61 6.41 -9.06 20.87
N ASN A 62 5.91 -9.69 19.79
CA ASN A 62 6.52 -10.87 19.17
C ASN A 62 7.28 -10.52 17.86
N HIS A 63 7.08 -9.32 17.32
CA HIS A 63 7.66 -8.91 16.03
C HIS A 63 8.38 -7.56 16.15
N PRO A 64 9.70 -7.54 16.38
CA PRO A 64 10.46 -6.29 16.62
C PRO A 64 10.49 -5.34 15.41
N HIS A 65 10.24 -5.83 14.20
CA HIS A 65 10.14 -5.05 12.99
C HIS A 65 8.72 -4.51 12.70
N LEU A 66 7.76 -4.75 13.61
CA LEU A 66 6.45 -4.09 13.59
C LEU A 66 6.53 -2.75 14.33
N TYR A 67 6.31 -1.68 13.62
CA TYR A 67 6.15 -0.34 14.16
C TYR A 67 4.68 0.07 14.16
N THR A 68 4.17 0.57 15.27
CA THR A 68 2.78 1.03 15.40
C THR A 68 2.72 2.46 15.86
N THR A 69 1.88 3.26 15.25
CA THR A 69 1.57 4.64 15.66
C THR A 69 0.08 4.92 15.47
N PHE A 70 -0.39 6.07 15.91
CA PHE A 70 -1.81 6.41 15.83
C PHE A 70 -2.04 7.88 15.44
N LEU A 71 -3.22 8.16 14.87
CA LEU A 71 -3.72 9.51 14.66
C LEU A 71 -4.56 9.96 15.85
N PRO A 72 -4.37 11.17 16.39
CA PRO A 72 -5.23 11.73 17.44
C PRO A 72 -6.69 11.89 16.96
N LYS A 73 -7.66 11.64 17.89
CA LYS A 73 -9.11 11.68 17.57
C LYS A 73 -9.62 13.03 17.04
N TYR A 74 -8.97 14.14 17.40
CA TYR A 74 -9.53 15.49 17.28
C TYR A 74 -9.05 16.30 16.09
N HIS A 75 -8.20 15.77 15.24
CA HIS A 75 -7.68 16.52 14.12
C HIS A 75 -8.03 15.81 12.79
N PHE A 76 -8.70 16.52 11.90
CA PHE A 76 -8.97 16.15 10.51
C PHE A 76 -10.06 15.10 10.26
N GLN A 77 -11.34 15.53 10.26
CA GLN A 77 -12.46 14.68 9.87
C GLN A 77 -12.42 14.24 8.38
N ASN A 78 -11.74 15.00 7.52
CA ASN A 78 -11.73 14.77 6.07
C ASN A 78 -10.32 14.39 5.58
N ASN A 79 -9.90 13.16 5.55
CA ASN A 79 -8.62 12.63 5.04
C ASN A 79 -7.73 11.92 6.06
N ARG A 80 -8.33 11.28 7.05
CA ARG A 80 -7.58 10.53 8.06
C ARG A 80 -6.67 9.48 7.42
N ARG A 81 -7.17 8.71 6.46
CA ARG A 81 -6.40 7.69 5.78
C ARG A 81 -5.17 8.24 5.05
N ARG A 82 -5.32 9.36 4.33
CA ARG A 82 -4.18 10.01 3.70
C ARG A 82 -3.16 10.51 4.71
N LEU A 83 -3.62 11.03 5.84
CA LEU A 83 -2.73 11.44 6.93
C LEU A 83 -2.03 10.23 7.55
N ALA A 84 -2.73 9.10 7.74
CA ALA A 84 -2.13 7.85 8.19
C ALA A 84 -0.99 7.40 7.27
N PHE A 85 -1.24 7.33 5.96
CA PHE A 85 -0.19 7.00 5.00
C PHE A 85 0.95 8.04 4.97
N THR A 86 0.63 9.33 5.10
CA THR A 86 1.65 10.39 5.21
C THR A 86 2.56 10.18 6.42
N LEU A 87 1.98 9.83 7.57
CA LEU A 87 2.77 9.49 8.77
C LEU A 87 3.59 8.24 8.57
N GLY A 88 3.01 7.21 7.95
CA GLY A 88 3.74 5.98 7.61
C GLY A 88 4.96 6.25 6.71
N VAL A 89 4.80 7.07 5.66
CA VAL A 89 5.94 7.49 4.80
C VAL A 89 7.00 8.25 5.58
N LYS A 90 6.60 9.13 6.49
CA LYS A 90 7.56 9.88 7.33
C LYS A 90 8.30 8.98 8.32
N ALA A 91 7.68 7.90 8.77
CA ALA A 91 8.28 6.91 9.67
C ALA A 91 9.15 5.88 8.92
N ALA A 92 8.93 5.71 7.61
CA ALA A 92 9.64 4.74 6.78
C ALA A 92 11.13 5.06 6.71
N LYS A 93 11.96 4.07 7.07
CA LYS A 93 13.42 4.19 7.09
C LYS A 93 14.11 3.51 5.90
N TYR A 94 13.39 2.66 5.18
CA TYR A 94 13.94 1.87 4.09
C TYR A 94 13.77 2.52 2.72
N GLN A 95 14.43 1.94 1.71
CA GLN A 95 14.55 2.52 0.37
C GLN A 95 13.21 2.57 -0.38
N TRP A 96 12.35 1.59 -0.15
CA TRP A 96 11.06 1.44 -0.82
C TRP A 96 9.92 1.43 0.18
N VAL A 97 8.86 2.17 -0.13
CA VAL A 97 7.60 2.12 0.60
C VAL A 97 6.60 1.27 -0.18
N ILE A 98 5.94 0.37 0.52
CA ILE A 98 4.83 -0.42 0.00
C ILE A 98 3.55 0.05 0.68
N PHE A 99 2.60 0.56 -0.09
CA PHE A 99 1.25 0.84 0.41
C PHE A 99 0.35 -0.34 0.10
N ILE A 100 -0.26 -0.91 1.12
CA ILE A 100 -1.19 -2.04 1.01
C ILE A 100 -2.33 -1.87 2.02
N ASP A 101 -3.50 -2.44 1.71
CA ASP A 101 -4.62 -2.51 2.64
C ASP A 101 -4.57 -3.81 3.42
N ILE A 102 -4.85 -3.76 4.73
CA ILE A 102 -4.84 -4.95 5.60
C ILE A 102 -5.85 -6.03 5.16
N SER A 103 -6.90 -5.66 4.45
CA SER A 103 -7.87 -6.60 3.87
C SER A 103 -7.34 -7.35 2.64
N THR A 104 -6.13 -7.02 2.18
CA THR A 104 -5.48 -7.66 1.03
C THR A 104 -4.16 -8.26 1.49
N PRO A 105 -4.16 -9.51 2.01
CA PRO A 105 -2.92 -10.16 2.42
C PRO A 105 -1.99 -10.42 1.22
N PRO A 106 -0.67 -10.52 1.45
CA PRO A 106 0.27 -10.90 0.39
C PRO A 106 -0.08 -12.29 -0.15
N PRO A 107 0.17 -12.56 -1.45
CA PRO A 107 -0.20 -13.82 -2.08
C PRO A 107 0.65 -15.02 -1.60
N SER A 108 1.84 -14.77 -1.05
CA SER A 108 2.76 -15.81 -0.58
C SER A 108 3.72 -15.28 0.50
N GLU A 109 4.40 -16.19 1.17
CA GLU A 109 5.48 -15.85 2.11
C GLU A 109 6.73 -15.29 1.41
N GLY A 110 6.92 -15.57 0.11
CA GLY A 110 8.00 -15.03 -0.73
C GLY A 110 7.64 -13.75 -1.49
N TRP A 111 6.53 -13.10 -1.15
CA TRP A 111 6.05 -11.91 -1.87
C TRP A 111 7.07 -10.77 -1.94
N LEU A 112 7.78 -10.46 -0.85
CA LEU A 112 8.81 -9.41 -0.86
C LEU A 112 9.99 -9.77 -1.76
N GLN A 113 10.36 -11.05 -1.83
CA GLN A 113 11.41 -11.53 -2.72
C GLN A 113 11.00 -11.35 -4.19
N GLU A 114 9.77 -11.70 -4.54
CA GLU A 114 9.23 -11.50 -5.88
C GLU A 114 9.16 -10.01 -6.26
N LEU A 115 8.79 -9.12 -5.32
CA LEU A 115 8.84 -7.69 -5.55
C LEU A 115 10.26 -7.19 -5.82
N ALA A 116 11.23 -7.64 -5.02
CA ALA A 116 12.64 -7.24 -5.16
C ALA A 116 13.22 -7.61 -6.53
N GLU A 117 12.88 -8.79 -7.05
CA GLU A 117 13.31 -9.28 -8.35
C GLU A 117 12.73 -8.48 -9.52
N ASN A 118 11.59 -7.82 -9.31
CA ASN A 118 10.93 -6.97 -10.31
C ASN A 118 11.33 -5.49 -10.24
N LEU A 119 12.22 -5.11 -9.29
CA LEU A 119 12.76 -3.77 -9.18
C LEU A 119 14.09 -3.65 -9.93
N SER A 120 14.14 -2.75 -10.91
CA SER A 120 15.36 -2.37 -11.63
C SER A 120 15.89 -1.01 -11.14
N PRO A 121 17.16 -0.65 -11.46
CA PRO A 121 17.69 0.68 -11.14
C PRO A 121 16.87 1.84 -11.72
N SER A 122 16.20 1.62 -12.85
CA SER A 122 15.33 2.60 -13.51
C SER A 122 13.90 2.61 -12.97
N THR A 123 13.52 1.66 -12.11
CA THR A 123 12.16 1.61 -11.53
C THR A 123 12.02 2.69 -10.45
N GLU A 124 11.00 3.50 -10.54
CA GLU A 124 10.61 4.48 -9.52
C GLU A 124 9.32 4.10 -8.81
N LEU A 125 8.45 3.37 -9.50
CA LEU A 125 7.16 2.93 -9.02
C LEU A 125 6.78 1.58 -9.62
N LEU A 126 6.12 0.73 -8.82
CA LEU A 126 5.58 -0.56 -9.24
C LEU A 126 4.16 -0.68 -8.72
N LEU A 127 3.23 -1.00 -9.61
CA LEU A 127 1.84 -1.29 -9.27
C LEU A 127 1.61 -2.78 -9.27
N GLY A 128 0.96 -3.29 -8.22
CA GLY A 128 0.68 -4.71 -8.06
C GLY A 128 -0.81 -5.02 -7.98
N TYR A 129 -1.19 -6.09 -8.65
CA TYR A 129 -2.53 -6.65 -8.66
C TYR A 129 -2.49 -8.12 -8.26
N ILE A 130 -3.34 -8.52 -7.31
CA ILE A 130 -3.46 -9.90 -6.84
C ILE A 130 -4.80 -10.46 -7.31
N HIS A 131 -4.76 -11.54 -8.09
CA HIS A 131 -5.97 -12.19 -8.52
C HIS A 131 -6.53 -13.06 -7.40
N ARG A 132 -7.67 -12.67 -6.81
CA ARG A 132 -8.22 -13.26 -5.59
C ARG A 132 -8.50 -14.76 -5.65
N LYS A 133 -8.76 -15.32 -6.84
CA LYS A 133 -9.09 -16.76 -6.97
C LYS A 133 -7.85 -17.62 -7.16
N SER A 134 -6.84 -17.14 -7.91
CA SER A 134 -5.64 -17.92 -8.23
C SER A 134 -4.44 -17.57 -7.37
N GLY A 135 -4.48 -16.43 -6.65
CA GLY A 135 -3.30 -15.88 -5.97
C GLY A 135 -2.24 -15.32 -6.94
N GLU A 136 -2.49 -15.39 -8.27
CA GLU A 136 -1.55 -14.88 -9.27
C GLU A 136 -1.33 -13.38 -9.09
N MET A 137 -0.08 -12.97 -9.00
CA MET A 137 0.31 -11.58 -8.91
C MET A 137 0.71 -11.05 -10.29
N ARG A 138 0.32 -9.82 -10.59
CA ARG A 138 0.76 -9.08 -11.78
C ARG A 138 1.35 -7.76 -11.38
N LEU A 139 2.53 -7.48 -11.89
CA LEU A 139 3.32 -6.30 -11.58
C LEU A 139 3.47 -5.44 -12.83
N GLN A 140 3.43 -4.12 -12.65
CA GLN A 140 3.74 -3.16 -13.68
C GLN A 140 4.69 -2.10 -13.13
N ALA A 141 5.91 -2.08 -13.65
CA ALA A 141 6.95 -1.13 -13.29
C ALA A 141 6.90 0.13 -14.17
N PHE A 142 7.26 1.27 -13.58
CA PHE A 142 7.32 2.56 -14.23
C PHE A 142 8.61 3.28 -13.86
N GLY A 143 9.16 4.03 -14.82
CA GLY A 143 10.34 4.88 -14.62
C GLY A 143 10.03 6.21 -13.95
N SER A 144 8.75 6.60 -13.81
CA SER A 144 8.33 7.80 -13.09
C SER A 144 6.88 7.72 -12.62
N ILE A 145 6.55 8.53 -11.60
CA ILE A 145 5.16 8.69 -11.12
C ILE A 145 4.27 9.32 -12.19
N ASP A 146 4.80 10.23 -13.00
CA ASP A 146 4.02 10.90 -14.04
C ASP A 146 3.66 9.95 -15.19
N GLU A 147 4.56 9.04 -15.54
CA GLU A 147 4.27 7.96 -16.47
C GLU A 147 3.11 7.08 -15.95
N ALA A 148 3.21 6.60 -14.72
CA ALA A 148 2.17 5.81 -14.08
C ALA A 148 0.83 6.57 -14.06
N ARG A 149 0.85 7.85 -13.65
CA ARG A 149 -0.34 8.72 -13.61
C ARG A 149 -0.97 8.90 -14.98
N SER A 150 -0.17 9.10 -16.01
CA SER A 150 -0.65 9.24 -17.39
C SER A 150 -1.41 7.98 -17.85
N ILE A 151 -0.84 6.80 -17.59
CA ILE A 151 -1.42 5.52 -17.98
C ILE A 151 -2.71 5.24 -17.18
N VAL A 152 -2.72 5.48 -15.87
CA VAL A 152 -3.91 5.34 -15.02
C VAL A 152 -5.03 6.26 -15.49
N ASN A 153 -4.74 7.55 -15.71
CA ASN A 153 -5.72 8.52 -16.20
C ASN A 153 -6.26 8.16 -17.61
N LYS A 154 -5.40 7.64 -18.51
CA LYS A 154 -5.82 7.16 -19.83
C LYS A 154 -6.76 5.96 -19.71
N ALA A 155 -6.48 5.02 -18.80
CA ALA A 155 -7.33 3.88 -18.55
C ALA A 155 -8.72 4.30 -18.01
N GLU A 156 -8.76 5.29 -17.11
CA GLU A 156 -10.03 5.86 -16.59
C GLU A 156 -10.86 6.56 -17.67
N ARG A 157 -10.24 7.38 -18.53
CA ARG A 157 -10.91 8.04 -19.65
C ARG A 157 -11.46 7.03 -20.66
N SER A 158 -10.70 6.00 -21.02
CA SER A 158 -11.14 4.94 -21.92
C SER A 158 -12.33 4.16 -21.37
N ARG A 159 -12.42 4.03 -20.05
CA ARG A 159 -13.58 3.45 -19.36
C ARG A 159 -14.83 4.33 -19.51
N ALA A 160 -14.71 5.64 -19.36
CA ALA A 160 -15.81 6.58 -19.51
C ALA A 160 -16.39 6.57 -20.93
N ASN A 161 -15.55 6.31 -21.95
CA ASN A 161 -15.91 6.31 -23.37
C ASN A 161 -16.29 4.92 -23.94
N GLY A 162 -16.40 3.87 -23.12
CA GLY A 162 -16.77 2.53 -23.58
C GLY A 162 -15.70 1.79 -24.40
N HIS A 163 -14.54 2.41 -24.66
CA HIS A 163 -13.46 1.84 -25.45
C HIS A 163 -12.34 1.33 -24.56
N GLY A 164 -12.23 0.04 -24.36
CA GLY A 164 -11.17 -0.55 -23.56
C GLY A 164 -10.61 -1.80 -24.20
N GLY A 165 -9.40 -1.74 -24.74
CA GLY A 165 -8.65 -2.91 -25.16
C GLY A 165 -8.36 -3.86 -24.00
N HIS A 166 -8.06 -5.14 -24.31
CA HIS A 166 -7.88 -6.21 -23.32
C HIS A 166 -6.88 -5.87 -22.19
N TRP A 167 -5.78 -5.18 -22.50
CA TRP A 167 -4.75 -4.79 -21.52
C TRP A 167 -5.20 -3.61 -20.63
N LEU A 168 -6.06 -2.70 -21.11
CA LEU A 168 -6.67 -1.64 -20.31
C LEU A 168 -7.65 -2.17 -19.26
N ARG A 169 -8.13 -3.42 -19.38
CA ARG A 169 -8.91 -4.08 -18.33
C ARG A 169 -8.08 -4.31 -17.07
N TYR A 170 -6.78 -4.50 -17.19
CA TYR A 170 -5.88 -4.68 -16.04
C TYR A 170 -5.56 -3.35 -15.34
N LEU A 171 -5.48 -2.26 -16.10
CA LEU A 171 -5.26 -0.90 -15.59
C LEU A 171 -6.55 -0.22 -15.08
N ARG A 172 -7.66 -0.92 -15.03
CA ARG A 172 -8.98 -0.40 -14.62
C ARG A 172 -9.10 0.00 -13.13
N GLY A 173 -8.08 0.64 -12.60
CA GLY A 173 -8.12 1.31 -11.30
C GLY A 173 -8.31 0.35 -10.11
N LYS A 174 -7.69 -0.83 -10.15
CA LYS A 174 -7.74 -1.81 -9.07
C LYS A 174 -6.36 -2.40 -8.84
N TYR A 175 -5.47 -1.57 -8.32
CA TYR A 175 -4.24 -2.07 -7.74
C TYR A 175 -4.52 -2.48 -6.30
N ASP A 176 -3.96 -3.58 -5.87
CA ASP A 176 -4.07 -4.06 -4.52
C ASP A 176 -2.96 -3.47 -3.66
N PHE A 177 -1.81 -3.11 -4.27
CA PHE A 177 -0.72 -2.43 -3.59
C PHE A 177 0.12 -1.57 -4.56
N LEU A 178 0.91 -0.67 -3.98
CA LEU A 178 1.81 0.23 -4.67
C LEU A 178 3.18 0.17 -4.00
N VAL A 179 4.24 -0.02 -4.78
CA VAL A 179 5.63 0.08 -4.34
C VAL A 179 6.26 1.32 -4.95
N VAL A 180 6.89 2.15 -4.15
CA VAL A 180 7.51 3.41 -4.61
C VAL A 180 8.77 3.72 -3.83
N ARG A 181 9.73 4.42 -4.44
CA ARG A 181 10.89 4.91 -3.70
C ARG A 181 10.45 5.85 -2.57
N THR A 182 10.99 5.69 -1.37
CA THR A 182 10.60 6.43 -0.16
C THR A 182 10.63 7.95 -0.37
N ARG A 183 11.60 8.47 -1.11
CA ARG A 183 11.70 9.89 -1.48
C ARG A 183 10.49 10.42 -2.26
N GLN A 184 9.75 9.56 -2.94
CA GLN A 184 8.59 9.89 -3.77
C GLN A 184 7.27 9.44 -3.15
N GLY A 185 7.30 8.91 -1.92
CA GLY A 185 6.14 8.34 -1.25
C GLY A 185 4.96 9.31 -1.15
N HIS A 186 5.21 10.59 -0.88
CA HIS A 186 4.15 11.61 -0.80
C HIS A 186 3.46 11.88 -2.14
N ASP A 187 4.20 11.91 -3.23
CA ASP A 187 3.64 12.14 -4.57
C ASP A 187 2.86 10.93 -5.06
N ALA A 188 3.32 9.74 -4.70
CA ALA A 188 2.66 8.49 -5.03
C ALA A 188 1.35 8.27 -4.27
N LEU A 189 1.17 8.86 -3.08
CA LEU A 189 -0.08 8.75 -2.30
C LEU A 189 -1.32 9.18 -3.11
N ARG A 190 -1.19 10.16 -3.99
CA ARG A 190 -2.30 10.60 -4.86
C ARG A 190 -2.75 9.53 -5.84
N LEU A 191 -1.85 8.66 -6.30
CA LEU A 191 -2.18 7.51 -7.13
C LEU A 191 -2.85 6.42 -6.31
N PHE A 192 -2.31 6.17 -5.12
CA PHE A 192 -2.83 5.17 -4.20
C PHE A 192 -4.27 5.49 -3.76
N ASP A 193 -4.54 6.72 -3.34
CA ASP A 193 -5.86 7.17 -2.89
C ASP A 193 -6.98 6.94 -3.90
N ARG A 194 -6.66 7.01 -5.19
CA ARG A 194 -7.66 6.88 -6.26
C ARG A 194 -7.91 5.44 -6.71
N ASN A 195 -6.94 4.54 -6.56
CA ASN A 195 -6.88 3.31 -7.33
C ASN A 195 -6.79 2.02 -6.51
N VAL A 196 -6.59 2.08 -5.19
CA VAL A 196 -6.51 0.89 -4.35
C VAL A 196 -7.90 0.45 -3.88
N ARG A 197 -8.18 -0.86 -4.04
CA ARG A 197 -9.51 -1.45 -3.76
C ARG A 197 -10.02 -1.19 -2.34
N GLY A 198 -9.16 -1.27 -1.35
CA GLY A 198 -9.52 -1.09 0.05
C GLY A 198 -10.06 0.30 0.38
N LEU A 199 -9.54 1.33 -0.30
CA LEU A 199 -9.98 2.70 -0.14
C LEU A 199 -11.43 2.94 -0.59
N ARG A 200 -11.86 2.32 -1.71
CA ARG A 200 -13.24 2.43 -2.20
C ARG A 200 -14.26 1.74 -1.29
N LEU A 201 -13.90 0.64 -0.66
CA LEU A 201 -14.79 -0.05 0.27
C LEU A 201 -15.02 0.75 1.56
N LEU A 202 -14.01 1.50 2.01
CA LEU A 202 -14.13 2.41 3.15
C LEU A 202 -14.94 3.67 2.81
N GLU A 203 -14.78 4.23 1.61
CA GLU A 203 -15.64 5.32 1.11
C GLU A 203 -17.12 4.94 1.12
N GLN A 204 -17.44 3.71 0.72
CA GLN A 204 -18.82 3.19 0.74
C GLN A 204 -19.35 2.92 2.16
N ARG A 205 -18.48 2.49 3.10
CA ARG A 205 -18.88 2.20 4.49
C ARG A 205 -19.01 3.46 5.35
N VAL A 206 -18.26 4.51 5.07
CA VAL A 206 -18.17 5.71 5.93
C VAL A 206 -18.89 6.93 5.32
N GLY A 207 -19.41 6.85 4.08
CA GLY A 207 -20.18 7.94 3.45
C GLY A 207 -19.34 9.21 3.21
N ILE A 208 -18.04 9.13 3.15
CA ILE A 208 -17.16 10.28 2.99
C ILE A 208 -16.98 10.58 1.50
N PHE A 209 -17.70 11.58 1.02
CA PHE A 209 -17.48 12.19 -0.29
C PHE A 209 -16.16 12.96 -0.29
N PHE A 210 -15.16 12.48 -1.04
CA PHE A 210 -13.97 13.24 -1.41
C PHE A 210 -14.31 14.29 -2.47
N HIS A 211 -15.17 15.25 -2.15
CA HIS A 211 -15.37 16.45 -2.95
C HIS A 211 -14.88 17.64 -2.15
N ASN A 212 -13.98 18.42 -2.70
CA ASN A 212 -13.43 19.70 -2.19
C ASN A 212 -12.17 19.62 -1.31
N LEU A 213 -11.03 19.38 -1.96
CA LEU A 213 -9.70 19.78 -1.42
C LEU A 213 -8.80 20.39 -2.52
N TYR A 214 -9.43 21.11 -3.44
CA TYR A 214 -8.72 21.99 -4.39
C TYR A 214 -9.50 23.29 -4.54
N HIS A 215 -9.41 24.12 -3.54
CA HIS A 215 -9.47 25.59 -3.61
C HIS A 215 -8.60 26.13 -2.49
#